data_b43bbeb632769c731df28f3cac78d615
#
_entry.id   b43bbeb632769c731df28f3cac78d615
#
_cell.length_a   1.000
_cell.length_b   1.000
_cell.length_c   1.000
_cell.angle_alpha   90.00
_cell.angle_beta   90.00
_cell.angle_gamma   90.00
#
_symmetry.space_group_name_H-M   'P 1'
#
loop_
_entity.id
_entity.type
_entity.pdbx_description
1 polymer ?
#
loop_
_entity_poly.entity_id
_entity_poly.type
_entity_poly.pdbx_seq_one_letter_code
_entity_poly.pdbx_strand_id
1 'polypeptide(L)'
;MNIQQATRQYETWLAGHVRVVKSDLGTKHELMAQDAFLFLRATFYRWMQLFPALCPKAASAPTVLAIGDLHVENYGTWRDAEGRLVWGINDFDEAFPLPYTIDLVRLAASAWLAVELGHLSLVPANACAAILEGYTKGLEDGGEPFVLAEKRPLLREIVTSRLRDPTLFWEQFAALPTIRPVPAKVMLMLKQEIGRAHV
;
A
#
# COMPACT_ATOMS: atom_id res chain seq x y z
N MET A 1 7.34 25.07 6.01
CA MET A 1 8.30 24.20 5.29
C MET A 1 7.69 23.78 3.98
N ASN A 2 8.37 23.98 2.85
CA ASN A 2 7.91 23.52 1.53
C ASN A 2 8.22 22.02 1.32
N ILE A 3 7.69 21.45 0.25
CA ILE A 3 7.83 19.99 -0.02
C ILE A 3 9.29 19.58 -0.20
N GLN A 4 10.10 20.35 -0.92
CA GLN A 4 11.50 20.00 -1.14
C GLN A 4 12.32 19.98 0.16
N GLN A 5 12.00 20.88 1.09
CA GLN A 5 12.63 20.87 2.42
C GLN A 5 12.18 19.66 3.24
N ALA A 6 10.89 19.32 3.20
CA ALA A 6 10.34 18.15 3.88
C ALA A 6 10.95 16.84 3.36
N THR A 7 11.07 16.71 2.03
CA THR A 7 11.68 15.54 1.38
C THR A 7 13.15 15.40 1.80
N ARG A 8 13.95 16.47 1.70
CA ARG A 8 15.35 16.43 2.14
C ARG A 8 15.51 16.05 3.62
N GLN A 9 14.65 16.57 4.49
CA GLN A 9 14.68 16.24 5.91
C GLN A 9 14.39 14.75 6.14
N TYR A 10 13.37 14.23 5.50
CA TYR A 10 13.01 12.81 5.58
C TYR A 10 14.14 11.91 5.04
N GLU A 11 14.69 12.22 3.87
CA GLU A 11 15.75 11.42 3.26
C GLU A 11 17.07 11.47 4.06
N THR A 12 17.36 12.61 4.69
CA THR A 12 18.50 12.73 5.63
C THR A 12 18.29 11.84 6.85
N TRP A 13 17.08 11.83 7.41
CA TRP A 13 16.73 10.96 8.50
C TRP A 13 16.83 9.48 8.09
N LEU A 14 16.24 9.12 6.94
CA LEU A 14 16.28 7.76 6.38
C LEU A 14 17.72 7.26 6.19
N ALA A 15 18.59 8.08 5.62
CA ALA A 15 20.01 7.75 5.41
C ALA A 15 20.79 7.53 6.71
N GLY A 16 20.31 8.06 7.83
CA GLY A 16 20.86 7.79 9.17
C GLY A 16 20.44 6.43 9.75
N HIS A 17 19.41 5.79 9.20
CA HIS A 17 18.86 4.54 9.71
C HIS A 17 19.08 3.34 8.78
N VAL A 18 19.11 3.58 7.47
CA VAL A 18 19.29 2.55 6.46
C VAL A 18 20.28 2.96 5.39
N ARG A 19 20.88 1.98 4.71
CA ARG A 19 21.72 2.24 3.55
C ARG A 19 20.86 2.64 2.35
N VAL A 20 20.90 3.90 2.00
CA VAL A 20 20.16 4.45 0.86
C VAL A 20 20.92 4.25 -0.45
N VAL A 21 20.22 3.77 -1.49
CA VAL A 21 20.73 3.67 -2.86
C VAL A 21 20.33 4.93 -3.62
N LYS A 22 21.31 5.75 -4.02
CA LYS A 22 21.04 7.06 -4.65
C LYS A 22 20.25 6.99 -5.96
N SER A 23 20.49 5.95 -6.78
CA SER A 23 19.72 5.72 -8.02
C SER A 23 18.24 5.53 -7.73
N ASP A 24 17.90 4.81 -6.66
CA ASP A 24 16.52 4.50 -6.30
C ASP A 24 15.79 5.76 -5.80
N LEU A 25 16.51 6.66 -5.07
CA LEU A 25 15.95 7.98 -4.75
C LEU A 25 15.67 8.82 -6.00
N GLY A 26 16.58 8.78 -7.00
CA GLY A 26 16.35 9.43 -8.29
C GLY A 26 15.07 8.93 -8.96
N THR A 27 14.94 7.63 -9.09
CA THR A 27 13.73 6.99 -9.65
C THR A 27 12.47 7.35 -8.86
N LYS A 28 12.56 7.34 -7.50
CA LYS A 28 11.46 7.78 -6.64
C LYS A 28 11.03 9.21 -6.96
N HIS A 29 11.98 10.15 -7.09
CA HIS A 29 11.67 11.55 -7.41
C HIS A 29 11.05 11.70 -8.81
N GLU A 30 11.53 10.94 -9.79
CA GLU A 30 10.95 10.91 -11.14
C GLU A 30 9.49 10.42 -11.11
N LEU A 31 9.21 9.35 -10.37
CA LEU A 31 7.85 8.83 -10.19
C LEU A 31 6.94 9.85 -9.47
N MET A 32 7.43 10.47 -8.40
CA MET A 32 6.70 11.52 -7.67
C MET A 32 6.33 12.72 -8.56
N ALA A 33 7.09 12.99 -9.62
CA ALA A 33 6.85 14.10 -10.52
C ALA A 33 5.86 13.76 -11.65
N GLN A 34 5.49 12.49 -11.84
CA GLN A 34 4.62 12.06 -12.93
C GLN A 34 3.16 12.42 -12.70
N ASP A 35 2.64 12.13 -11.50
CA ASP A 35 1.26 12.43 -11.15
C ASP A 35 1.04 12.58 -9.64
N ALA A 36 -0.14 13.10 -9.27
CA ALA A 36 -0.50 13.36 -7.88
C ALA A 36 -0.73 12.09 -7.05
N PHE A 37 -1.13 10.99 -7.67
CA PHE A 37 -1.35 9.72 -6.97
C PHE A 37 -0.02 9.08 -6.56
N LEU A 38 0.95 9.04 -7.48
CA LEU A 38 2.32 8.57 -7.17
C LEU A 38 3.00 9.46 -6.14
N PHE A 39 2.77 10.78 -6.23
CA PHE A 39 3.24 11.73 -5.22
C PHE A 39 2.65 11.43 -3.84
N LEU A 40 1.34 11.21 -3.74
CA LEU A 40 0.67 10.87 -2.49
C LEU A 40 1.29 9.61 -1.87
N ARG A 41 1.43 8.53 -2.62
CA ARG A 41 2.03 7.27 -2.16
C ARG A 41 3.45 7.43 -1.62
N ALA A 42 4.27 8.24 -2.28
CA ALA A 42 5.67 8.40 -1.95
C ALA A 42 5.93 9.38 -0.78
N THR A 43 4.91 10.08 -0.27
CA THR A 43 5.10 11.22 0.65
C THR A 43 4.27 11.13 1.93
N PHE A 44 4.13 9.94 2.52
CA PHE A 44 3.40 9.80 3.79
C PHE A 44 3.99 10.67 4.90
N TYR A 45 5.32 10.82 4.98
CA TYR A 45 5.96 11.76 5.91
C TYR A 45 5.42 13.19 5.79
N ARG A 46 5.07 13.63 4.57
CA ARG A 46 4.49 14.97 4.35
C ARG A 46 3.04 15.03 4.79
N TRP A 47 2.30 13.95 4.56
CA TRP A 47 0.94 13.79 5.06
C TRP A 47 0.90 13.97 6.58
N MET A 48 1.78 13.29 7.30
CA MET A 48 1.89 13.38 8.76
C MET A 48 2.18 14.80 9.27
N GLN A 49 2.96 15.57 8.52
CA GLN A 49 3.25 16.97 8.86
C GLN A 49 2.07 17.91 8.64
N LEU A 50 1.21 17.62 7.66
CA LEU A 50 0.13 18.52 7.24
C LEU A 50 -1.22 18.16 7.87
N PHE A 51 -1.49 16.89 8.11
CA PHE A 51 -2.78 16.38 8.56
C PHE A 51 -3.31 17.09 9.82
N PRO A 52 -2.53 17.30 10.90
CA PRO A 52 -3.03 17.99 12.09
C PRO A 52 -3.45 19.44 11.84
N ALA A 53 -2.77 20.10 10.91
CA ALA A 53 -3.07 21.50 10.58
C ALA A 53 -4.26 21.65 9.63
N LEU A 54 -4.38 20.75 8.65
CA LEU A 54 -5.43 20.77 7.63
C LEU A 54 -6.75 20.14 8.13
N CYS A 55 -6.65 19.14 8.98
CA CYS A 55 -7.78 18.36 9.49
C CYS A 55 -7.80 18.30 11.03
N PRO A 56 -7.82 19.44 11.75
CA PRO A 56 -7.62 19.44 13.21
C PRO A 56 -8.68 18.65 13.98
N LYS A 57 -9.92 18.64 13.52
CA LYS A 57 -11.00 17.82 14.13
C LYS A 57 -10.76 16.33 13.93
N ALA A 58 -10.33 15.92 12.75
CA ALA A 58 -10.00 14.53 12.46
C ALA A 58 -8.73 14.10 13.25
N ALA A 59 -7.74 14.96 13.34
CA ALA A 59 -6.51 14.68 14.08
C ALA A 59 -6.71 14.52 15.60
N SER A 60 -7.84 14.94 16.14
CA SER A 60 -8.22 14.75 17.56
C SER A 60 -9.03 13.46 17.82
N ALA A 61 -9.23 12.61 16.81
CA ALA A 61 -9.94 11.34 16.96
C ALA A 61 -9.15 10.34 17.82
N PRO A 62 -9.82 9.30 18.36
CA PRO A 62 -9.15 8.25 19.13
C PRO A 62 -7.99 7.60 18.35
N THR A 63 -6.91 7.32 19.09
CA THR A 63 -5.71 6.66 18.56
C THR A 63 -5.93 5.15 18.52
N VAL A 64 -5.58 4.55 17.39
CA VAL A 64 -5.56 3.10 17.14
C VAL A 64 -4.22 2.72 16.50
N LEU A 65 -3.97 1.43 16.33
CA LEU A 65 -2.92 1.00 15.41
C LEU A 65 -3.43 1.25 13.98
N ALA A 66 -3.06 2.38 13.42
CA ALA A 66 -3.42 2.79 12.07
C ALA A 66 -2.46 2.17 11.04
N ILE A 67 -2.89 2.05 9.80
CA ILE A 67 -2.07 1.54 8.69
C ILE A 67 -1.00 2.56 8.28
N GLY A 68 -1.37 3.86 8.30
CA GLY A 68 -0.51 4.97 7.94
C GLY A 68 -0.59 5.33 6.46
N ASP A 69 0.18 4.70 5.59
CA ASP A 69 0.15 4.98 4.15
C ASP A 69 -1.00 4.26 3.42
N LEU A 70 -2.23 4.39 3.93
CA LEU A 70 -3.38 3.73 3.33
C LEU A 70 -3.85 4.43 2.04
N HIS A 71 -3.88 3.69 0.94
CA HIS A 71 -4.38 4.13 -0.36
C HIS A 71 -5.07 2.98 -1.12
N VAL A 72 -5.79 3.27 -2.22
CA VAL A 72 -6.61 2.29 -2.94
C VAL A 72 -5.83 1.10 -3.48
N GLU A 73 -4.53 1.22 -3.72
CA GLU A 73 -3.69 0.12 -4.20
C GLU A 73 -3.07 -0.73 -3.07
N ASN A 74 -3.30 -0.39 -1.79
CA ASN A 74 -2.85 -1.22 -0.66
C ASN A 74 -3.76 -2.42 -0.41
N TYR A 75 -4.85 -2.54 -1.16
CA TYR A 75 -5.74 -3.68 -1.04
C TYR A 75 -5.31 -4.83 -1.94
N GLY A 76 -5.34 -6.02 -1.38
CA GLY A 76 -4.98 -7.23 -2.10
C GLY A 76 -5.67 -8.46 -1.53
N THR A 77 -5.27 -9.60 -2.03
CA THR A 77 -5.77 -10.89 -1.57
C THR A 77 -4.63 -11.76 -1.05
N TRP A 78 -4.90 -12.47 0.01
CA TRP A 78 -4.02 -13.53 0.52
C TRP A 78 -4.84 -14.66 1.12
N ARG A 79 -4.17 -15.73 1.49
CA ARG A 79 -4.81 -16.83 2.23
C ARG A 79 -4.56 -16.64 3.72
N ASP A 80 -5.63 -16.70 4.50
CA ASP A 80 -5.53 -16.71 5.95
C ASP A 80 -5.01 -18.05 6.49
N ALA A 81 -4.89 -18.16 7.81
CA ALA A 81 -4.41 -19.37 8.47
C ALA A 81 -5.28 -20.62 8.19
N GLU A 82 -6.53 -20.43 7.82
CA GLU A 82 -7.47 -21.50 7.46
C GLU A 82 -7.49 -21.79 5.94
N GLY A 83 -6.64 -21.10 5.17
CA GLY A 83 -6.53 -21.26 3.72
C GLY A 83 -7.62 -20.55 2.92
N ARG A 84 -8.50 -19.76 3.56
CA ARG A 84 -9.56 -19.00 2.89
C ARG A 84 -8.95 -17.80 2.17
N LEU A 85 -9.48 -17.49 0.97
CA LEU A 85 -9.08 -16.31 0.23
C LEU A 85 -9.78 -15.07 0.82
N VAL A 86 -8.98 -14.20 1.43
CA VAL A 86 -9.45 -12.95 2.05
C VAL A 86 -9.03 -11.75 1.23
N TRP A 87 -9.79 -10.67 1.34
CA TRP A 87 -9.48 -9.35 0.79
C TRP A 87 -9.19 -8.38 1.93
N GLY A 88 -8.16 -7.60 1.80
CA GLY A 88 -7.81 -6.61 2.80
C GLY A 88 -6.53 -5.85 2.46
N ILE A 89 -5.97 -5.21 3.45
CA ILE A 89 -4.75 -4.42 3.34
C ILE A 89 -3.55 -5.35 3.40
N ASN A 90 -2.57 -5.15 2.53
CA ASN A 90 -1.38 -5.99 2.40
C ASN A 90 -0.05 -5.27 2.65
N ASP A 91 -0.09 -3.98 2.97
CA ASP A 91 1.08 -3.17 3.27
C ASP A 91 0.90 -2.47 4.62
N PHE A 92 1.79 -2.75 5.57
CA PHE A 92 1.76 -2.28 6.96
C PHE A 92 3.07 -1.62 7.38
N ASP A 93 3.94 -1.26 6.44
CA ASP A 93 5.29 -0.73 6.72
C ASP A 93 5.25 0.57 7.54
N GLU A 94 4.19 1.37 7.35
CA GLU A 94 3.98 2.65 8.04
C GLU A 94 3.00 2.54 9.22
N ALA A 95 2.67 1.31 9.66
CA ALA A 95 1.70 1.10 10.74
C ALA A 95 2.22 1.66 12.07
N PHE A 96 1.43 2.55 12.68
CA PHE A 96 1.80 3.25 13.91
C PHE A 96 0.56 3.68 14.71
N PRO A 97 0.66 3.88 16.04
CA PRO A 97 -0.42 4.45 16.84
C PRO A 97 -0.75 5.89 16.39
N LEU A 98 -1.86 6.06 15.67
CA LEU A 98 -2.31 7.33 15.08
C LEU A 98 -3.85 7.45 15.22
N PRO A 99 -4.42 8.65 15.07
CA PRO A 99 -5.86 8.82 14.98
C PRO A 99 -6.43 7.97 13.82
N TYR A 100 -7.45 7.14 14.06
CA TYR A 100 -8.03 6.24 13.04
C TYR A 100 -8.49 6.97 11.78
N THR A 101 -8.82 8.24 11.91
CA THR A 101 -9.26 9.11 10.81
C THR A 101 -8.16 9.40 9.79
N ILE A 102 -6.88 9.20 10.14
CA ILE A 102 -5.77 9.46 9.21
C ILE A 102 -5.84 8.51 8.03
N ASP A 103 -6.15 7.23 8.29
CA ASP A 103 -6.31 6.21 7.26
C ASP A 103 -7.51 6.49 6.38
N LEU A 104 -8.66 6.83 6.99
CA LEU A 104 -9.90 7.12 6.24
C LEU A 104 -9.75 8.33 5.32
N VAL A 105 -9.17 9.43 5.82
CA VAL A 105 -8.96 10.63 5.01
C VAL A 105 -7.94 10.40 3.91
N ARG A 106 -6.88 9.65 4.21
CA ARG A 106 -5.85 9.32 3.21
C ARG A 106 -6.39 8.38 2.14
N LEU A 107 -7.15 7.34 2.52
CA LEU A 107 -7.82 6.46 1.58
C LEU A 107 -8.80 7.24 0.68
N ALA A 108 -9.61 8.13 1.26
CA ALA A 108 -10.53 8.98 0.50
C ALA A 108 -9.79 9.91 -0.47
N ALA A 109 -8.67 10.53 -0.05
CA ALA A 109 -7.83 11.36 -0.91
C ALA A 109 -7.24 10.54 -2.06
N SER A 110 -6.75 9.32 -1.80
CA SER A 110 -6.22 8.44 -2.83
C SER A 110 -7.29 7.99 -3.83
N ALA A 111 -8.49 7.68 -3.37
CA ALA A 111 -9.62 7.33 -4.22
C ALA A 111 -10.04 8.52 -5.11
N TRP A 112 -10.07 9.73 -4.54
CA TRP A 112 -10.34 10.96 -5.29
C TRP A 112 -9.34 11.17 -6.42
N LEU A 113 -8.04 11.07 -6.11
CA LEU A 113 -6.97 11.21 -7.11
C LEU A 113 -7.05 10.12 -8.19
N ALA A 114 -7.34 8.88 -7.81
CA ALA A 114 -7.49 7.78 -8.76
C ALA A 114 -8.68 8.00 -9.73
N VAL A 115 -9.76 8.63 -9.27
CA VAL A 115 -10.87 9.06 -10.14
C VAL A 115 -10.47 10.20 -11.07
N GLU A 116 -9.83 11.26 -10.53
CA GLU A 116 -9.39 12.42 -11.32
C GLU A 116 -8.38 12.02 -12.41
N LEU A 117 -7.53 11.05 -12.16
CA LEU A 117 -6.58 10.51 -13.13
C LEU A 117 -7.17 9.46 -14.08
N GLY A 118 -8.47 9.17 -13.96
CA GLY A 118 -9.16 8.22 -14.82
C GLY A 118 -8.88 6.74 -14.54
N HIS A 119 -8.26 6.42 -13.39
CA HIS A 119 -7.99 5.04 -12.98
C HIS A 119 -9.26 4.34 -12.46
N LEU A 120 -10.23 5.12 -11.96
CA LEU A 120 -11.52 4.62 -11.46
C LEU A 120 -12.66 5.38 -12.13
N SER A 121 -13.64 4.64 -12.67
CA SER A 121 -14.84 5.20 -13.30
C SER A 121 -15.95 5.44 -12.26
N LEU A 122 -15.72 6.33 -11.31
CA LEU A 122 -16.63 6.67 -10.21
C LEU A 122 -16.76 8.18 -10.07
N VAL A 123 -17.77 8.61 -9.31
CA VAL A 123 -17.85 9.99 -8.81
C VAL A 123 -17.06 10.06 -7.50
N PRO A 124 -16.11 11.01 -7.33
CA PRO A 124 -15.26 11.08 -6.14
C PRO A 124 -16.04 11.10 -4.82
N ALA A 125 -17.14 11.85 -4.76
CA ALA A 125 -17.99 11.90 -3.56
C ALA A 125 -18.61 10.52 -3.21
N ASN A 126 -18.97 9.74 -4.22
CA ASN A 126 -19.53 8.39 -4.01
C ASN A 126 -18.43 7.42 -3.49
N ALA A 127 -17.20 7.55 -3.96
CA ALA A 127 -16.09 6.77 -3.44
C ALA A 127 -15.85 7.07 -1.96
N CYS A 128 -15.84 8.36 -1.57
CA CYS A 128 -15.69 8.76 -0.16
C CYS A 128 -16.87 8.24 0.71
N ALA A 129 -18.11 8.32 0.22
CA ALA A 129 -19.28 7.81 0.92
C ALA A 129 -19.19 6.29 1.13
N ALA A 130 -18.79 5.54 0.09
CA ALA A 130 -18.64 4.09 0.16
C ALA A 130 -17.53 3.67 1.16
N ILE A 131 -16.43 4.43 1.26
CA ILE A 131 -15.39 4.19 2.26
C ILE A 131 -15.95 4.32 3.68
N LEU A 132 -16.70 5.38 3.96
CA LEU A 132 -17.29 5.60 5.29
C LEU A 132 -18.35 4.55 5.61
N GLU A 133 -19.22 4.21 4.65
CA GLU A 133 -20.22 3.15 4.80
C GLU A 133 -19.54 1.80 5.09
N GLY A 134 -18.54 1.44 4.29
CA GLY A 134 -17.80 0.18 4.46
C GLY A 134 -17.07 0.10 5.80
N TYR A 135 -16.47 1.21 6.25
CA TYR A 135 -15.81 1.28 7.54
C TYR A 135 -16.81 1.12 8.71
N THR A 136 -17.93 1.85 8.65
CA THR A 136 -18.99 1.76 9.67
C THR A 136 -19.54 0.34 9.75
N LYS A 137 -19.86 -0.26 8.60
CA LYS A 137 -20.35 -1.63 8.54
C LYS A 137 -19.34 -2.63 9.06
N GLY A 138 -18.04 -2.46 8.73
CA GLY A 138 -16.98 -3.32 9.26
C GLY A 138 -16.88 -3.29 10.78
N LEU A 139 -17.11 -2.12 11.40
CA LEU A 139 -17.17 -1.99 12.85
C LEU A 139 -18.42 -2.67 13.44
N GLU A 140 -19.58 -2.50 12.82
CA GLU A 140 -20.84 -3.16 13.22
C GLU A 140 -20.73 -4.69 13.11
N ASP A 141 -20.06 -5.19 12.08
CA ASP A 141 -19.78 -6.62 11.85
C ASP A 141 -18.69 -7.17 12.79
N GLY A 142 -18.13 -6.35 13.71
CA GLY A 142 -17.10 -6.76 14.68
C GLY A 142 -15.70 -6.93 14.09
N GLY A 143 -15.43 -6.41 12.91
CA GLY A 143 -14.12 -6.50 12.26
C GLY A 143 -13.76 -7.89 11.73
N GLU A 144 -14.75 -8.68 11.37
CA GLU A 144 -14.52 -10.02 10.81
C GLU A 144 -13.71 -9.97 9.50
N PRO A 145 -12.87 -11.00 9.22
CA PRO A 145 -12.15 -11.12 7.96
C PRO A 145 -13.10 -11.04 6.76
N PHE A 146 -12.68 -10.29 5.73
CA PHE A 146 -13.46 -10.18 4.50
C PHE A 146 -13.17 -11.38 3.58
N VAL A 147 -13.85 -12.50 3.85
CA VAL A 147 -13.71 -13.73 3.06
C VAL A 147 -14.45 -13.57 1.74
N LEU A 148 -13.72 -13.63 0.62
CA LEU A 148 -14.27 -13.36 -0.71
C LEU A 148 -15.40 -14.32 -1.12
N ALA A 149 -15.29 -15.59 -0.73
CA ALA A 149 -16.32 -16.60 -1.04
C ALA A 149 -17.67 -16.28 -0.37
N GLU A 150 -17.62 -15.67 0.80
CA GLU A 150 -18.81 -15.39 1.62
C GLU A 150 -19.39 -14.00 1.35
N LYS A 151 -18.51 -13.00 1.29
CA LYS A 151 -18.90 -11.59 1.22
C LYS A 151 -19.11 -11.08 -0.22
N ARG A 152 -18.31 -11.55 -1.20
CA ARG A 152 -18.35 -11.07 -2.61
C ARG A 152 -17.95 -12.16 -3.61
N PRO A 153 -18.85 -13.08 -3.96
CA PRO A 153 -18.56 -14.18 -4.90
C PRO A 153 -18.06 -13.72 -6.27
N LEU A 154 -18.62 -12.64 -6.83
CA LEU A 154 -18.18 -12.08 -8.12
C LEU A 154 -16.73 -11.55 -8.05
N LEU A 155 -16.36 -10.86 -6.98
CA LEU A 155 -14.98 -10.40 -6.81
C LEU A 155 -14.02 -11.58 -6.68
N ARG A 156 -14.43 -12.65 -5.97
CA ARG A 156 -13.68 -13.90 -5.90
C ARG A 156 -13.46 -14.49 -7.28
N GLU A 157 -14.48 -14.53 -8.11
CA GLU A 157 -14.38 -15.06 -9.47
C GLU A 157 -13.39 -14.28 -10.32
N ILE A 158 -13.45 -12.94 -10.30
CA ILE A 158 -12.51 -12.06 -11.01
C ILE A 158 -11.07 -12.31 -10.53
N VAL A 159 -10.83 -12.31 -9.23
CA VAL A 159 -9.50 -12.54 -8.65
C VAL A 159 -8.96 -13.92 -9.02
N THR A 160 -9.78 -14.98 -8.85
CA THR A 160 -9.33 -16.35 -9.12
C THR A 160 -9.16 -16.62 -10.62
N SER A 161 -9.86 -15.92 -11.51
CA SER A 161 -9.64 -16.04 -12.95
C SER A 161 -8.23 -15.60 -13.35
N ARG A 162 -7.75 -14.51 -12.77
CA ARG A 162 -6.37 -14.04 -12.98
C ARG A 162 -5.31 -14.94 -12.35
N LEU A 163 -5.59 -15.49 -11.17
CA LEU A 163 -4.69 -16.43 -10.49
C LEU A 163 -4.61 -17.81 -11.16
N ARG A 164 -5.59 -18.14 -12.02
CA ARG A 164 -5.65 -19.45 -12.72
C ARG A 164 -4.78 -19.52 -13.95
N ASP A 165 -4.21 -18.40 -14.42
CA ASP A 165 -3.28 -18.39 -15.54
C ASP A 165 -1.83 -18.24 -15.02
N PRO A 166 -1.18 -19.35 -14.64
CA PRO A 166 0.21 -19.30 -14.23
C PRO A 166 1.14 -18.89 -15.37
N THR A 167 0.73 -19.05 -16.64
CA THR A 167 1.52 -18.72 -17.80
C THR A 167 1.81 -17.23 -17.83
N LEU A 168 0.76 -16.39 -17.71
CA LEU A 168 0.92 -14.93 -17.67
C LEU A 168 1.81 -14.46 -16.50
N PHE A 169 1.69 -15.07 -15.35
CA PHE A 169 2.54 -14.75 -14.20
C PHE A 169 4.02 -15.05 -14.51
N TRP A 170 4.30 -16.24 -15.03
CA TRP A 170 5.68 -16.63 -15.33
C TRP A 170 6.26 -15.88 -16.53
N GLU A 171 5.46 -15.53 -17.53
CA GLU A 171 5.87 -14.67 -18.63
C GLU A 171 6.31 -13.29 -18.16
N GLN A 172 5.58 -12.68 -17.21
CA GLN A 172 5.99 -11.41 -16.59
C GLN A 172 7.33 -11.54 -15.85
N PHE A 173 7.53 -12.63 -15.13
CA PHE A 173 8.81 -12.93 -14.46
C PHE A 173 9.94 -13.14 -15.47
N ALA A 174 9.70 -13.88 -16.55
CA ALA A 174 10.68 -14.13 -17.60
C ALA A 174 11.09 -12.85 -18.35
N ALA A 175 10.19 -11.87 -18.43
CA ALA A 175 10.44 -10.57 -19.05
C ALA A 175 11.30 -9.63 -18.18
N LEU A 176 11.50 -9.93 -16.88
CA LEU A 176 12.34 -9.10 -16.01
C LEU A 176 13.81 -9.17 -16.45
N PRO A 177 14.53 -8.04 -16.39
CA PRO A 177 15.95 -8.02 -16.72
C PRO A 177 16.75 -8.92 -15.77
N THR A 178 17.53 -9.81 -16.33
CA THR A 178 18.36 -10.75 -15.57
C THR A 178 19.66 -10.07 -15.13
N ILE A 179 19.93 -10.08 -13.83
CA ILE A 179 21.24 -9.64 -13.29
C ILE A 179 22.28 -10.74 -13.58
N ARG A 180 23.26 -10.43 -14.41
CA ARG A 180 24.37 -11.35 -14.69
C ARG A 180 25.70 -10.58 -14.68
N PRO A 181 26.73 -11.04 -13.99
CA PRO A 181 26.75 -12.19 -13.06
C PRO A 181 26.05 -11.89 -11.73
N VAL A 182 25.41 -12.90 -11.14
CA VAL A 182 24.86 -12.77 -9.77
C VAL A 182 26.01 -12.62 -8.79
N PRO A 183 26.02 -11.59 -7.92
CA PRO A 183 27.09 -11.38 -6.96
C PRO A 183 27.31 -12.63 -6.06
N ALA A 184 28.56 -13.01 -5.85
CA ALA A 184 28.91 -14.22 -5.09
C ALA A 184 28.27 -14.25 -3.68
N LYS A 185 28.15 -13.08 -3.02
CA LYS A 185 27.49 -12.95 -1.72
C LYS A 185 26.01 -13.32 -1.78
N VAL A 186 25.30 -12.92 -2.84
CA VAL A 186 23.88 -13.26 -3.06
C VAL A 186 23.73 -14.75 -3.32
N MET A 187 24.62 -15.34 -4.15
CA MET A 187 24.62 -16.78 -4.38
C MET A 187 24.88 -17.59 -3.12
N LEU A 188 25.74 -17.09 -2.22
CA LEU A 188 26.01 -17.75 -0.94
C LEU A 188 24.76 -17.71 -0.03
N MET A 189 24.11 -16.57 0.06
CA MET A 189 22.86 -16.42 0.84
C MET A 189 21.76 -17.32 0.31
N LEU A 190 21.52 -17.35 -0.99
CA LEU A 190 20.50 -18.22 -1.61
C LEU A 190 20.77 -19.69 -1.34
N LYS A 191 22.03 -20.14 -1.40
CA LYS A 191 22.39 -21.53 -1.06
C LYS A 191 22.15 -21.87 0.41
N GLN A 192 22.34 -20.93 1.32
CA GLN A 192 22.08 -21.11 2.75
C GLN A 192 20.58 -21.22 3.06
N GLU A 193 19.76 -20.38 2.42
CA GLU A 193 18.30 -20.36 2.64
C GLU A 193 17.59 -21.54 1.96
N ILE A 194 17.96 -21.89 0.74
CA ILE A 194 17.39 -23.07 0.03
C ILE A 194 17.73 -24.38 0.77
N GLY A 195 18.90 -24.48 1.42
CA GLY A 195 19.26 -25.64 2.23
C GLY A 195 18.45 -25.79 3.52
N ARG A 196 17.76 -24.74 4.00
CA ARG A 196 16.92 -24.78 5.21
C ARG A 196 15.46 -25.14 4.93
N ALA A 197 14.99 -25.00 3.71
CA ALA A 197 13.61 -25.27 3.33
C ALA A 197 13.28 -26.78 3.15
N HIS A 198 14.25 -27.66 3.34
CA HIS A 198 14.12 -29.11 3.15
C HIS A 198 14.49 -29.92 4.39
N VAL A 199 14.41 -29.33 5.60
CA VAL A 199 14.58 -30.08 6.86
C VAL A 199 13.31 -30.03 7.67
#